data_4302027b725645d40ed9b4b18d84848a
#
_entry.id   4302027b725645d40ed9b4b18d84848a
#
_cell.length_a   1.000
_cell.length_b   1.000
_cell.length_c   1.000
_cell.angle_alpha   90.00
_cell.angle_beta   90.00
_cell.angle_gamma   90.00
#
_symmetry.space_group_name_H-M   'P 1'
#
loop_
_entity.id
_entity.type
_entity.pdbx_description
1 polymer ?
#
loop_
_entity_poly.entity_id
_entity_poly.type
_entity_poly.pdbx_seq_one_letter_code
_entity_poly.pdbx_strand_id
1 'polypeptide(L)'
;IINWILYIPLALCVCYLLVYAVASKFYRAPCFPEARKLRRFVILFPAYKEDRVIISSVRSFLQQDYPQELFDIIVISDQMQDTTNDALRSLPIRLLIADYKESSKAKAMTMAMNAIKEEPYDVVAVMDADNLTSPDFLAEVNRAFDSGLQSIQAHRTGKNLNTAISVLDGISEEINNGIFRSGHNVLGLSAALSGSGMAFDAHWFRQNVAHLQTAGEDKELEALLLQQRIHTTYLAQLPIYDEKTQKQEAISNQRKRWIAAQFGALRSSSLNFMKAL
;
A
#
# COMPACT_ATOMS: atom_id res chain seq x y z
N ILE A 1 32.82 15.55 22.71
CA ILE A 1 31.47 15.14 23.19
C ILE A 1 30.44 15.27 22.07
N ILE A 2 30.31 16.45 21.41
CA ILE A 2 29.32 16.69 20.33
C ILE A 2 29.51 15.66 19.19
N ASN A 3 30.71 15.32 18.79
CA ASN A 3 30.98 14.33 17.74
C ASN A 3 30.42 12.96 18.09
N TRP A 4 30.51 12.50 19.35
CA TRP A 4 29.97 11.21 19.76
C TRP A 4 28.45 11.17 19.81
N ILE A 5 27.79 12.30 20.16
CA ILE A 5 26.33 12.41 20.17
C ILE A 5 25.74 12.23 18.77
N LEU A 6 26.45 12.71 17.73
CA LEU A 6 26.03 12.52 16.33
C LEU A 6 26.50 11.18 15.76
N TYR A 7 27.73 10.75 16.10
CA TYR A 7 28.33 9.54 15.53
C TYR A 7 27.61 8.26 15.95
N ILE A 8 27.27 8.11 17.24
CA ILE A 8 26.63 6.89 17.74
C ILE A 8 25.27 6.62 17.07
N PRO A 9 24.31 7.58 17.03
CA PRO A 9 23.05 7.36 16.33
C PRO A 9 23.24 7.05 14.85
N LEU A 10 24.16 7.74 14.17
CA LEU A 10 24.45 7.50 12.77
C LEU A 10 25.00 6.09 12.53
N ALA A 11 25.96 5.67 13.36
CA ALA A 11 26.53 4.31 13.29
C ALA A 11 25.47 3.23 13.54
N LEU A 12 24.57 3.45 14.50
CA LEU A 12 23.45 2.54 14.77
C LEU A 12 22.50 2.46 13.56
N CYS A 13 22.18 3.60 12.92
CA CYS A 13 21.37 3.60 11.70
C CYS A 13 22.05 2.85 10.56
N VAL A 14 23.35 3.05 10.35
CA VAL A 14 24.12 2.34 9.31
C VAL A 14 24.15 0.84 9.60
N CYS A 15 24.42 0.43 10.84
CA CYS A 15 24.40 -0.97 11.25
C CYS A 15 23.01 -1.59 11.03
N TYR A 16 21.94 -0.88 11.41
CA TYR A 16 20.56 -1.30 11.17
C TYR A 16 20.33 -1.57 9.67
N LEU A 17 20.62 -0.60 8.81
CA LEU A 17 20.44 -0.75 7.36
C LEU A 17 21.27 -1.91 6.80
N LEU A 18 22.54 -2.08 7.26
CA LEU A 18 23.41 -3.16 6.82
C LEU A 18 22.86 -4.54 7.19
N VAL A 19 22.38 -4.71 8.43
CA VAL A 19 21.81 -5.98 8.89
C VAL A 19 20.64 -6.40 8.00
N TYR A 20 19.69 -5.50 7.73
CA TYR A 20 18.53 -5.82 6.89
C TYR A 20 18.88 -5.94 5.41
N ALA A 21 19.86 -5.17 4.91
CA ALA A 21 20.34 -5.33 3.54
C ALA A 21 21.01 -6.69 3.33
N VAL A 22 21.76 -7.20 4.32
CA VAL A 22 22.33 -8.54 4.28
C VAL A 22 21.22 -9.60 4.42
N ALA A 23 20.31 -9.43 5.38
CA ALA A 23 19.20 -10.35 5.59
C ALA A 23 18.35 -10.51 4.33
N SER A 24 18.11 -9.42 3.59
CA SER A 24 17.31 -9.46 2.35
C SER A 24 17.85 -10.43 1.28
N LYS A 25 19.17 -10.73 1.31
CA LYS A 25 19.78 -11.70 0.38
C LYS A 25 19.37 -13.15 0.67
N PHE A 26 18.85 -13.41 1.84
CA PHE A 26 18.35 -14.73 2.25
C PHE A 26 16.83 -14.83 2.15
N TYR A 27 16.17 -13.80 1.65
CA TYR A 27 14.72 -13.82 1.46
C TYR A 27 14.32 -14.90 0.44
N ARG A 28 13.31 -15.66 0.84
CA ARG A 28 12.64 -16.60 -0.04
C ARG A 28 11.16 -16.22 -0.08
N ALA A 29 10.64 -16.04 -1.28
CA ALA A 29 9.23 -15.75 -1.46
C ALA A 29 8.39 -16.87 -0.82
N PRO A 30 7.40 -16.55 0.02
CA PRO A 30 6.53 -17.57 0.59
C PRO A 30 5.74 -18.24 -0.53
N CYS A 31 5.60 -19.57 -0.43
CA CYS A 31 4.76 -20.36 -1.31
C CYS A 31 3.54 -20.82 -0.50
N PHE A 32 2.36 -20.52 -1.00
CA PHE A 32 1.11 -20.92 -0.36
C PHE A 32 0.47 -22.08 -1.13
N PRO A 33 -0.18 -23.02 -0.44
CA PRO A 33 -0.93 -24.07 -1.08
C PRO A 33 -2.14 -23.51 -1.84
N GLU A 34 -2.75 -24.32 -2.70
CA GLU A 34 -4.03 -23.96 -3.31
C GLU A 34 -5.07 -23.65 -2.23
N ALA A 35 -5.80 -22.54 -2.45
CA ALA A 35 -6.78 -22.09 -1.49
C ALA A 35 -7.97 -23.07 -1.41
N ARG A 36 -8.39 -23.34 -0.20
CA ARG A 36 -9.56 -24.19 0.08
C ARG A 36 -10.87 -23.42 -0.07
N LYS A 37 -10.81 -22.09 0.17
CA LYS A 37 -11.95 -21.17 0.09
C LYS A 37 -11.58 -20.00 -0.81
N LEU A 38 -12.48 -19.66 -1.73
CA LEU A 38 -12.41 -18.39 -2.44
C LEU A 38 -13.03 -17.29 -1.58
N ARG A 39 -12.29 -16.22 -1.35
CA ARG A 39 -12.69 -15.06 -0.54
C ARG A 39 -13.32 -13.99 -1.40
N ARG A 40 -14.19 -13.20 -0.80
CA ARG A 40 -14.76 -12.04 -1.44
C ARG A 40 -13.89 -10.80 -1.21
N PHE A 41 -13.47 -10.17 -2.30
CA PHE A 41 -12.58 -9.00 -2.30
C PHE A 41 -13.32 -7.70 -2.56
N VAL A 42 -12.83 -6.63 -1.96
CA VAL A 42 -13.06 -5.27 -2.44
C VAL A 42 -11.73 -4.59 -2.71
N ILE A 43 -11.61 -4.01 -3.90
CA ILE A 43 -10.43 -3.29 -4.35
C ILE A 43 -10.73 -1.80 -4.33
N LEU A 44 -9.98 -1.03 -3.54
CA LEU A 44 -10.15 0.40 -3.38
C LEU A 44 -9.11 1.15 -4.22
N PHE A 45 -9.60 2.06 -5.07
CA PHE A 45 -8.81 3.01 -5.85
C PHE A 45 -9.12 4.44 -5.40
N PRO A 46 -8.46 4.97 -4.36
CA PRO A 46 -8.50 6.40 -4.07
C PRO A 46 -7.83 7.19 -5.20
N ALA A 47 -8.59 8.00 -5.93
CA ALA A 47 -8.13 8.70 -7.12
C ALA A 47 -8.34 10.22 -7.00
N TYR A 48 -7.25 10.97 -6.72
CA TYR A 48 -7.25 12.42 -6.63
C TYR A 48 -6.59 13.05 -7.85
N LYS A 49 -7.38 13.63 -8.79
CA LYS A 49 -6.87 14.24 -10.04
C LYS A 49 -6.08 13.28 -10.94
N GLU A 50 -6.44 12.01 -10.96
CA GLU A 50 -5.74 10.94 -11.68
C GLU A 50 -6.43 10.55 -13.00
N ASP A 51 -7.00 11.53 -13.71
CA ASP A 51 -7.78 11.35 -14.94
C ASP A 51 -7.06 10.56 -16.04
N ARG A 52 -5.74 10.67 -16.10
CA ARG A 52 -4.93 10.09 -17.16
C ARG A 52 -4.72 8.58 -17.05
N VAL A 53 -4.73 8.07 -15.81
CA VAL A 53 -4.27 6.71 -15.53
C VAL A 53 -5.35 5.79 -14.99
N ILE A 54 -6.33 6.32 -14.25
CA ILE A 54 -7.30 5.52 -13.51
C ILE A 54 -8.09 4.53 -14.38
N ILE A 55 -8.53 4.93 -15.58
CA ILE A 55 -9.33 4.07 -16.46
C ILE A 55 -8.54 2.83 -16.89
N SER A 56 -7.24 3.00 -17.21
CA SER A 56 -6.38 1.88 -17.61
C SER A 56 -6.12 0.92 -16.46
N SER A 57 -5.93 1.46 -15.26
CA SER A 57 -5.69 0.67 -14.05
C SER A 57 -6.93 -0.15 -13.66
N VAL A 58 -8.10 0.48 -13.65
CA VAL A 58 -9.36 -0.21 -13.39
C VAL A 58 -9.63 -1.30 -14.43
N ARG A 59 -9.42 -1.02 -15.72
CA ARG A 59 -9.59 -2.04 -16.78
C ARG A 59 -8.62 -3.21 -16.63
N SER A 60 -7.39 -2.97 -16.21
CA SER A 60 -6.42 -4.03 -15.90
C SER A 60 -6.91 -4.91 -14.74
N PHE A 61 -7.47 -4.30 -13.68
CA PHE A 61 -8.02 -5.05 -12.56
C PHE A 61 -9.28 -5.83 -12.89
N LEU A 62 -10.10 -5.37 -13.83
CA LEU A 62 -11.26 -6.13 -14.32
C LEU A 62 -10.87 -7.41 -15.09
N GLN A 63 -9.60 -7.57 -15.43
CA GLN A 63 -9.05 -8.76 -16.13
C GLN A 63 -8.38 -9.76 -15.18
N GLN A 64 -8.69 -9.71 -13.87
CA GLN A 64 -8.18 -10.68 -12.91
C GLN A 64 -8.70 -12.10 -13.21
N ASP A 65 -7.80 -13.08 -13.11
CA ASP A 65 -8.14 -14.51 -13.16
C ASP A 65 -8.72 -14.95 -11.81
N TYR A 66 -9.92 -14.43 -11.52
CA TYR A 66 -10.68 -14.67 -10.32
C TYR A 66 -12.17 -14.54 -10.61
N PRO A 67 -13.07 -15.31 -9.94
CA PRO A 67 -14.51 -15.21 -10.21
C PRO A 67 -15.03 -13.78 -10.04
N GLN A 68 -15.67 -13.25 -11.07
CA GLN A 68 -16.13 -11.86 -11.14
C GLN A 68 -17.13 -11.51 -10.03
N GLU A 69 -17.94 -12.47 -9.62
CA GLU A 69 -18.91 -12.33 -8.51
C GLU A 69 -18.27 -12.26 -7.13
N LEU A 70 -16.97 -12.57 -7.02
CA LEU A 70 -16.24 -12.59 -5.77
C LEU A 70 -15.32 -11.36 -5.59
N PHE A 71 -15.35 -10.40 -6.49
CA PHE A 71 -14.64 -9.14 -6.25
C PHE A 71 -15.39 -7.94 -6.81
N ASP A 72 -15.29 -6.85 -6.08
CA ASP A 72 -15.81 -5.55 -6.48
C ASP A 72 -14.70 -4.52 -6.51
N ILE A 73 -14.75 -3.61 -7.47
CA ILE A 73 -13.84 -2.48 -7.56
C ILE A 73 -14.60 -1.21 -7.17
N ILE A 74 -14.05 -0.44 -6.23
CA ILE A 74 -14.57 0.85 -5.82
C ILE A 74 -13.54 1.93 -6.17
N VAL A 75 -13.90 2.82 -7.06
CA VAL A 75 -13.12 4.03 -7.35
C VAL A 75 -13.70 5.19 -6.54
N ILE A 76 -12.85 5.85 -5.79
CA ILE A 76 -13.20 7.06 -5.05
C ILE A 76 -12.61 8.24 -5.83
N SER A 77 -13.47 8.85 -6.64
CA SER A 77 -13.12 9.98 -7.50
C SER A 77 -13.12 11.27 -6.69
N ASP A 78 -11.96 11.88 -6.56
CA ASP A 78 -11.77 13.15 -5.85
C ASP A 78 -11.17 14.19 -6.80
N GLN A 79 -11.94 15.23 -7.11
CA GLN A 79 -11.60 16.32 -8.03
C GLN A 79 -11.18 15.84 -9.43
N MET A 80 -11.80 14.77 -9.93
CA MET A 80 -11.61 14.30 -11.29
C MET A 80 -12.61 14.93 -12.26
N GLN A 81 -12.31 14.90 -13.54
CA GLN A 81 -13.16 15.47 -14.59
C GLN A 81 -14.43 14.64 -14.78
N ASP A 82 -15.53 15.32 -15.15
CA ASP A 82 -16.82 14.64 -15.41
C ASP A 82 -16.70 13.61 -16.54
N THR A 83 -15.91 13.90 -17.59
CA THR A 83 -15.66 12.95 -18.68
C THR A 83 -15.01 11.65 -18.20
N THR A 84 -14.09 11.74 -17.23
CA THR A 84 -13.47 10.57 -16.62
C THR A 84 -14.47 9.81 -15.75
N ASN A 85 -15.26 10.54 -14.96
CA ASN A 85 -16.32 9.95 -14.14
C ASN A 85 -17.38 9.23 -14.99
N ASP A 86 -17.78 9.79 -16.13
CA ASP A 86 -18.72 9.16 -17.04
C ASP A 86 -18.14 7.89 -17.70
N ALA A 87 -16.85 7.91 -18.05
CA ALA A 87 -16.16 6.73 -18.54
C ALA A 87 -16.08 5.63 -17.47
N LEU A 88 -15.82 5.98 -16.20
CA LEU A 88 -15.81 5.04 -15.07
C LEU A 88 -17.20 4.45 -14.79
N ARG A 89 -18.29 5.26 -14.89
CA ARG A 89 -19.66 4.76 -14.74
C ARG A 89 -20.06 3.73 -15.79
N SER A 90 -19.39 3.72 -16.95
CA SER A 90 -19.63 2.71 -18.00
C SER A 90 -18.97 1.36 -17.73
N LEU A 91 -18.10 1.26 -16.71
CA LEU A 91 -17.43 0.03 -16.31
C LEU A 91 -18.22 -0.69 -15.20
N PRO A 92 -18.09 -2.01 -15.06
CA PRO A 92 -18.73 -2.79 -13.98
C PRO A 92 -18.04 -2.56 -12.64
N ILE A 93 -18.09 -1.34 -12.14
CA ILE A 93 -17.46 -0.91 -10.88
C ILE A 93 -18.41 -0.03 -10.07
N ARG A 94 -18.08 0.21 -8.82
CA ARG A 94 -18.75 1.22 -8.00
C ARG A 94 -17.94 2.51 -8.02
N LEU A 95 -18.52 3.60 -8.49
CA LEU A 95 -17.90 4.93 -8.45
C LEU A 95 -18.50 5.73 -7.29
N LEU A 96 -17.64 6.22 -6.40
CA LEU A 96 -17.98 7.17 -5.34
C LEU A 96 -17.36 8.53 -5.68
N ILE A 97 -18.17 9.57 -5.67
CA ILE A 97 -17.69 10.95 -5.91
C ILE A 97 -17.42 11.59 -4.55
N ALA A 98 -16.18 11.98 -4.30
CA ALA A 98 -15.78 12.68 -3.10
C ALA A 98 -15.81 14.20 -3.33
N ASP A 99 -16.34 14.92 -2.36
CA ASP A 99 -16.35 16.39 -2.33
C ASP A 99 -15.73 16.86 -1.01
N TYR A 100 -14.39 16.80 -0.95
CA TYR A 100 -13.65 17.21 0.22
C TYR A 100 -13.01 18.59 0.03
N LYS A 101 -13.15 19.49 1.03
CA LYS A 101 -12.37 20.74 1.09
C LYS A 101 -10.86 20.45 1.16
N GLU A 102 -10.50 19.43 1.92
CA GLU A 102 -9.13 18.91 2.07
C GLU A 102 -9.14 17.42 1.77
N SER A 103 -8.62 17.06 0.62
CA SER A 103 -8.53 15.68 0.14
C SER A 103 -7.48 14.89 0.91
N SER A 104 -7.79 13.65 1.26
CA SER A 104 -6.81 12.69 1.76
C SER A 104 -7.20 11.27 1.39
N LYS A 105 -6.20 10.42 1.22
CA LYS A 105 -6.39 9.00 0.92
C LYS A 105 -7.14 8.29 2.05
N ALA A 106 -6.84 8.62 3.29
CA ALA A 106 -7.55 8.11 4.47
C ALA A 106 -9.05 8.39 4.43
N LYS A 107 -9.45 9.64 4.10
CA LYS A 107 -10.88 10.00 3.95
C LYS A 107 -11.55 9.23 2.82
N ALA A 108 -10.86 9.08 1.68
CA ALA A 108 -11.38 8.33 0.53
C ALA A 108 -11.61 6.85 0.91
N MET A 109 -10.64 6.20 1.55
CA MET A 109 -10.78 4.82 2.01
C MET A 109 -11.91 4.67 3.06
N THR A 110 -12.03 5.62 4.00
CA THR A 110 -13.11 5.64 4.99
C THR A 110 -14.47 5.77 4.31
N MET A 111 -14.61 6.65 3.31
CA MET A 111 -15.83 6.79 2.52
C MET A 111 -16.23 5.48 1.84
N ALA A 112 -15.26 4.80 1.21
CA ALA A 112 -15.50 3.52 0.57
C ALA A 112 -15.98 2.46 1.57
N MET A 113 -15.29 2.32 2.71
CA MET A 113 -15.65 1.34 3.73
C MET A 113 -17.02 1.62 4.37
N ASN A 114 -17.40 2.89 4.51
CA ASN A 114 -18.74 3.26 4.98
C ASN A 114 -19.84 2.93 3.95
N ALA A 115 -19.53 3.08 2.65
CA ALA A 115 -20.49 2.75 1.57
C ALA A 115 -20.80 1.25 1.49
N ILE A 116 -19.89 0.40 1.98
CA ILE A 116 -20.01 -1.07 1.96
C ILE A 116 -20.08 -1.69 3.36
N LYS A 117 -20.44 -0.93 4.37
CA LYS A 117 -20.40 -1.38 5.78
C LYS A 117 -21.17 -2.66 6.07
N GLU A 118 -22.27 -2.90 5.37
CA GLU A 118 -23.14 -4.08 5.53
C GLU A 118 -22.77 -5.23 4.56
N GLU A 119 -21.77 -5.04 3.70
CA GLU A 119 -21.41 -6.05 2.70
C GLU A 119 -20.33 -7.00 3.23
N PRO A 120 -20.46 -8.32 2.96
CA PRO A 120 -19.58 -9.34 3.53
C PRO A 120 -18.32 -9.55 2.70
N TYR A 121 -17.40 -8.60 2.70
CA TYR A 121 -16.07 -8.79 2.14
C TYR A 121 -15.13 -9.46 3.14
N ASP A 122 -14.31 -10.38 2.66
CA ASP A 122 -13.27 -11.06 3.43
C ASP A 122 -11.95 -10.26 3.42
N VAL A 123 -11.62 -9.63 2.28
CA VAL A 123 -10.34 -8.93 2.05
C VAL A 123 -10.56 -7.58 1.38
N VAL A 124 -9.84 -6.57 1.86
CA VAL A 124 -9.72 -5.24 1.23
C VAL A 124 -8.34 -5.12 0.63
N ALA A 125 -8.24 -4.81 -0.67
CA ALA A 125 -7.01 -4.43 -1.33
C ALA A 125 -7.00 -2.92 -1.63
N VAL A 126 -5.88 -2.25 -1.36
CA VAL A 126 -5.70 -0.81 -1.60
C VAL A 126 -4.69 -0.60 -2.70
N MET A 127 -5.10 0.10 -3.76
CA MET A 127 -4.29 0.38 -4.94
C MET A 127 -4.21 1.88 -5.18
N ASP A 128 -3.09 2.35 -5.73
CA ASP A 128 -3.01 3.70 -6.28
C ASP A 128 -3.66 3.75 -7.68
N ALA A 129 -4.10 4.93 -8.08
CA ALA A 129 -4.85 5.12 -9.32
C ALA A 129 -4.10 4.75 -10.60
N ASP A 130 -2.78 4.65 -10.53
CA ASP A 130 -1.88 4.30 -11.64
C ASP A 130 -1.40 2.84 -11.62
N ASN A 131 -1.81 2.06 -10.62
CA ASN A 131 -1.30 0.70 -10.45
C ASN A 131 -1.83 -0.28 -11.50
N LEU A 132 -0.91 -1.11 -11.98
CA LEU A 132 -1.21 -2.29 -12.80
C LEU A 132 -0.71 -3.53 -12.07
N THR A 133 -1.41 -4.65 -12.24
CA THR A 133 -1.04 -5.94 -11.66
C THR A 133 -1.06 -7.05 -12.68
N SER A 134 -0.45 -8.19 -12.33
CA SER A 134 -0.67 -9.44 -13.07
C SER A 134 -2.10 -9.96 -12.88
N PRO A 135 -2.64 -10.74 -13.85
CA PRO A 135 -4.00 -11.28 -13.75
C PRO A 135 -4.23 -12.22 -12.57
N ASP A 136 -3.19 -12.82 -12.02
CA ASP A 136 -3.24 -13.75 -10.89
C ASP A 136 -3.18 -13.07 -9.51
N PHE A 137 -3.18 -11.73 -9.45
CA PHE A 137 -3.02 -10.98 -8.19
C PHE A 137 -4.03 -11.40 -7.13
N LEU A 138 -5.33 -11.45 -7.45
CA LEU A 138 -6.37 -11.82 -6.49
C LEU A 138 -6.25 -13.28 -6.06
N ALA A 139 -5.90 -14.17 -6.98
CA ALA A 139 -5.70 -15.59 -6.67
C ALA A 139 -4.54 -15.80 -5.69
N GLU A 140 -3.40 -15.13 -5.90
CA GLU A 140 -2.24 -15.21 -5.01
C GLU A 140 -2.53 -14.61 -3.62
N VAL A 141 -3.20 -13.45 -3.57
CA VAL A 141 -3.65 -12.86 -2.31
C VAL A 141 -4.61 -13.81 -1.59
N ASN A 142 -5.53 -14.44 -2.32
CA ASN A 142 -6.45 -15.42 -1.74
C ASN A 142 -5.73 -16.61 -1.10
N ARG A 143 -4.71 -17.18 -1.78
CA ARG A 143 -3.89 -18.26 -1.21
C ARG A 143 -3.18 -17.83 0.08
N ALA A 144 -2.64 -16.62 0.09
CA ALA A 144 -1.98 -16.04 1.25
C ALA A 144 -2.93 -15.91 2.45
N PHE A 145 -4.13 -15.34 2.22
CA PHE A 145 -5.15 -15.19 3.27
C PHE A 145 -5.76 -16.52 3.71
N ASP A 146 -5.90 -17.49 2.79
CA ASP A 146 -6.36 -18.83 3.15
C ASP A 146 -5.35 -19.60 4.01
N SER A 147 -4.08 -19.24 3.91
CA SER A 147 -3.00 -19.74 4.77
C SER A 147 -2.92 -19.04 6.12
N GLY A 148 -3.85 -18.12 6.43
CA GLY A 148 -3.99 -17.46 7.73
C GLY A 148 -3.35 -16.06 7.82
N LEU A 149 -2.88 -15.47 6.73
CA LEU A 149 -2.40 -14.10 6.75
C LEU A 149 -3.56 -13.11 6.87
N GLN A 150 -3.31 -11.97 7.54
CA GLN A 150 -4.26 -10.91 7.75
C GLN A 150 -3.81 -9.57 7.11
N SER A 151 -2.54 -9.48 6.75
CA SER A 151 -1.94 -8.31 6.10
C SER A 151 -0.82 -8.74 5.17
N ILE A 152 -0.82 -8.21 3.94
CA ILE A 152 0.25 -8.39 2.97
C ILE A 152 0.65 -7.06 2.34
N GLN A 153 1.91 -6.99 1.92
CA GLN A 153 2.45 -5.96 1.04
C GLN A 153 2.99 -6.62 -0.22
N ALA A 154 2.42 -6.27 -1.38
CA ALA A 154 2.91 -6.71 -2.68
C ALA A 154 4.17 -5.94 -3.10
N HIS A 155 4.89 -6.44 -4.10
CA HIS A 155 6.12 -5.87 -4.61
C HIS A 155 5.84 -4.67 -5.52
N ARG A 156 6.03 -3.45 -5.02
CA ARG A 156 5.96 -2.25 -5.86
C ARG A 156 7.19 -2.12 -6.73
N THR A 157 6.98 -1.88 -8.02
CA THR A 157 8.06 -1.65 -8.99
C THR A 157 7.63 -0.68 -10.08
N GLY A 158 8.59 -0.07 -10.77
CA GLY A 158 8.27 0.94 -11.78
C GLY A 158 7.83 0.33 -13.12
N LYS A 159 6.74 0.82 -13.70
CA LYS A 159 6.34 0.49 -15.07
C LYS A 159 7.09 1.30 -16.15
N ASN A 160 7.69 2.43 -15.77
CA ASN A 160 8.43 3.30 -16.67
C ASN A 160 9.82 3.60 -16.09
N LEU A 161 10.86 3.12 -16.77
CA LEU A 161 12.27 3.35 -16.41
C LEU A 161 13.03 4.00 -17.58
N ASN A 162 12.37 4.96 -18.23
CA ASN A 162 12.83 5.58 -19.47
C ASN A 162 13.63 6.89 -19.28
N THR A 163 13.77 7.36 -18.05
CA THR A 163 14.58 8.54 -17.69
C THR A 163 15.51 8.22 -16.53
N ALA A 164 16.63 8.93 -16.40
CA ALA A 164 17.54 8.76 -15.26
C ALA A 164 16.81 8.97 -13.91
N ILE A 165 15.84 9.88 -13.86
CA ILE A 165 15.05 10.17 -12.67
C ILE A 165 14.12 9.00 -12.31
N SER A 166 13.40 8.45 -13.29
CA SER A 166 12.52 7.29 -13.05
C SER A 166 13.31 6.03 -12.69
N VAL A 167 14.54 5.86 -13.25
CA VAL A 167 15.45 4.79 -12.85
C VAL A 167 15.90 4.95 -11.40
N LEU A 168 16.32 6.16 -10.98
CA LEU A 168 16.72 6.42 -9.59
C LEU A 168 15.57 6.23 -8.61
N ASP A 169 14.35 6.62 -8.98
CA ASP A 169 13.15 6.40 -8.18
C ASP A 169 12.83 4.91 -8.06
N GLY A 170 12.94 4.16 -9.17
CA GLY A 170 12.80 2.70 -9.17
C GLY A 170 13.85 2.00 -8.30
N ILE A 171 15.12 2.41 -8.39
CA ILE A 171 16.20 1.87 -7.53
C ILE A 171 15.90 2.15 -6.05
N SER A 172 15.41 3.36 -5.72
CA SER A 172 15.02 3.71 -4.35
C SER A 172 13.91 2.80 -3.82
N GLU A 173 12.91 2.47 -4.67
CA GLU A 173 11.84 1.53 -4.30
C GLU A 173 12.40 0.11 -4.09
N GLU A 174 13.30 -0.37 -4.94
CA GLU A 174 13.91 -1.70 -4.78
C GLU A 174 14.80 -1.79 -3.52
N ILE A 175 15.48 -0.71 -3.14
CA ILE A 175 16.21 -0.64 -1.86
C ILE A 175 15.21 -0.77 -0.69
N ASN A 176 14.06 -0.09 -0.75
CA ASN A 176 13.03 -0.20 0.27
C ASN A 176 12.42 -1.62 0.30
N ASN A 177 12.16 -2.24 -0.86
CA ASN A 177 11.73 -3.63 -0.98
C ASN A 177 12.74 -4.59 -0.32
N GLY A 178 14.04 -4.34 -0.53
CA GLY A 178 15.11 -5.13 0.06
C GLY A 178 15.20 -4.97 1.58
N ILE A 179 15.37 -3.75 2.06
CA ILE A 179 15.70 -3.49 3.47
C ILE A 179 14.45 -3.62 4.35
N PHE A 180 13.39 -2.85 4.06
CA PHE A 180 12.26 -2.67 4.97
C PHE A 180 11.12 -3.68 4.77
N ARG A 181 11.19 -4.53 3.75
CA ARG A 181 10.17 -5.56 3.47
C ARG A 181 10.79 -6.94 3.54
N SER A 182 11.56 -7.39 2.54
CA SER A 182 12.16 -8.72 2.54
C SER A 182 13.15 -8.93 3.68
N GLY A 183 14.03 -7.94 3.96
CA GLY A 183 14.99 -8.02 5.06
C GLY A 183 14.31 -8.10 6.43
N HIS A 184 13.25 -7.33 6.65
CA HIS A 184 12.44 -7.42 7.86
C HIS A 184 11.79 -8.80 8.00
N ASN A 185 11.11 -9.29 6.94
CA ASN A 185 10.43 -10.60 7.01
C ASN A 185 11.40 -11.77 7.27
N VAL A 186 12.63 -11.73 6.72
CA VAL A 186 13.65 -12.75 7.00
C VAL A 186 13.99 -12.84 8.50
N LEU A 187 14.00 -11.70 9.18
CA LEU A 187 14.29 -11.63 10.62
C LEU A 187 13.03 -11.71 11.50
N GLY A 188 11.88 -12.07 10.94
CA GLY A 188 10.62 -12.23 11.66
C GLY A 188 9.92 -10.92 12.03
N LEU A 189 10.34 -9.79 11.44
CA LEU A 189 9.65 -8.51 11.59
C LEU A 189 8.63 -8.27 10.48
N SER A 190 7.63 -7.46 10.76
CA SER A 190 6.65 -7.02 9.76
C SER A 190 7.32 -6.27 8.60
N ALA A 191 6.86 -6.53 7.39
CA ALA A 191 7.20 -5.73 6.23
C ALA A 191 6.58 -4.33 6.34
N ALA A 192 7.32 -3.31 5.92
CA ALA A 192 6.81 -1.96 5.82
C ALA A 192 5.76 -1.83 4.72
N LEU A 193 4.68 -1.12 5.00
CA LEU A 193 3.67 -0.75 4.01
C LEU A 193 4.17 0.37 3.09
N SER A 194 3.62 0.46 1.88
CA SER A 194 4.04 1.43 0.86
C SER A 194 2.92 2.29 0.28
N GLY A 195 1.77 2.27 0.92
CA GLY A 195 0.60 3.02 0.47
C GLY A 195 -0.22 2.30 -0.59
N SER A 196 0.34 1.45 -1.43
CA SER A 196 -0.40 0.69 -2.45
C SER A 196 0.08 -0.74 -2.58
N GLY A 197 -0.72 -1.59 -3.26
CA GLY A 197 -0.45 -3.02 -3.32
C GLY A 197 -0.52 -3.67 -1.93
N MET A 198 -1.36 -3.14 -1.07
CA MET A 198 -1.61 -3.64 0.28
C MET A 198 -2.93 -4.41 0.30
N ALA A 199 -2.99 -5.51 1.04
CA ALA A 199 -4.27 -6.15 1.32
C ALA A 199 -4.38 -6.50 2.80
N PHE A 200 -5.60 -6.42 3.31
CA PHE A 200 -5.93 -6.55 4.73
C PHE A 200 -7.18 -7.39 4.93
N ASP A 201 -7.29 -8.04 6.08
CA ASP A 201 -8.58 -8.55 6.56
C ASP A 201 -9.62 -7.42 6.56
N ALA A 202 -10.77 -7.64 5.93
CA ALA A 202 -11.77 -6.60 5.72
C ALA A 202 -12.40 -6.13 7.03
N HIS A 203 -12.56 -7.03 8.01
CA HIS A 203 -13.08 -6.66 9.32
C HIS A 203 -12.10 -5.77 10.08
N TRP A 204 -10.82 -6.17 10.10
CA TRP A 204 -9.77 -5.38 10.70
C TRP A 204 -9.65 -4.00 10.05
N PHE A 205 -9.62 -3.95 8.71
CA PHE A 205 -9.46 -2.69 7.98
C PHE A 205 -10.63 -1.74 8.25
N ARG A 206 -11.87 -2.24 8.28
CA ARG A 206 -13.07 -1.46 8.58
C ARG A 206 -13.02 -0.81 9.95
N GLN A 207 -12.53 -1.53 10.95
CA GLN A 207 -12.42 -1.01 12.32
C GLN A 207 -11.35 0.08 12.47
N ASN A 208 -10.30 0.04 11.64
CA ASN A 208 -9.12 0.88 11.83
C ASN A 208 -9.03 2.07 10.85
N VAL A 209 -9.58 1.97 9.64
CA VAL A 209 -9.43 2.99 8.59
C VAL A 209 -9.97 4.37 9.00
N ALA A 210 -11.04 4.43 9.79
CA ALA A 210 -11.64 5.69 10.25
C ALA A 210 -10.76 6.45 11.27
N HIS A 211 -9.75 5.79 11.84
CA HIS A 211 -8.83 6.39 12.82
C HIS A 211 -7.61 7.06 12.19
N LEU A 212 -7.43 6.91 10.87
CA LEU A 212 -6.32 7.50 10.14
C LEU A 212 -6.48 9.03 10.03
N GLN A 213 -5.44 9.76 10.41
CA GLN A 213 -5.50 11.22 10.53
C GLN A 213 -4.49 11.97 9.67
N THR A 214 -3.37 11.33 9.30
CA THR A 214 -2.27 12.00 8.61
C THR A 214 -2.24 11.66 7.12
N ALA A 215 -1.38 12.34 6.37
CA ALA A 215 -1.08 12.04 4.97
C ALA A 215 -0.17 10.82 4.79
N GLY A 216 0.24 10.17 5.89
CA GLY A 216 1.01 8.92 5.93
C GLY A 216 0.14 7.78 6.42
N GLU A 217 -0.99 7.56 5.77
CA GLU A 217 -1.97 6.54 6.13
C GLU A 217 -1.38 5.13 6.19
N ASP A 218 -0.39 4.84 5.34
CA ASP A 218 0.34 3.58 5.34
C ASP A 218 1.13 3.37 6.64
N LYS A 219 1.78 4.42 7.15
CA LYS A 219 2.53 4.37 8.41
C LYS A 219 1.63 4.28 9.63
N GLU A 220 0.46 4.91 9.57
CA GLU A 220 -0.55 4.75 10.63
C GLU A 220 -1.13 3.34 10.63
N LEU A 221 -1.47 2.77 9.46
CA LEU A 221 -1.90 1.37 9.33
C LEU A 221 -0.83 0.40 9.84
N GLU A 222 0.44 0.62 9.48
CA GLU A 222 1.57 -0.17 9.94
C GLU A 222 1.68 -0.15 11.48
N ALA A 223 1.54 1.03 12.09
CA ALA A 223 1.56 1.18 13.54
C ALA A 223 0.38 0.45 14.22
N LEU A 224 -0.83 0.53 13.64
CA LEU A 224 -2.00 -0.17 14.16
C LEU A 224 -1.88 -1.69 14.06
N LEU A 225 -1.35 -2.21 12.94
CA LEU A 225 -1.04 -3.64 12.77
C LEU A 225 -0.07 -4.13 13.83
N LEU A 226 1.03 -3.39 14.05
CA LEU A 226 2.04 -3.74 15.05
C LEU A 226 1.47 -3.72 16.47
N GLN A 227 0.66 -2.71 16.84
CA GLN A 227 0.00 -2.63 18.14
C GLN A 227 -0.92 -3.82 18.40
N GLN A 228 -1.58 -4.32 17.35
CA GLN A 228 -2.50 -5.46 17.42
C GLN A 228 -1.80 -6.80 17.13
N ARG A 229 -0.45 -6.81 17.02
CA ARG A 229 0.38 -7.99 16.76
C ARG A 229 0.03 -8.72 15.46
N ILE A 230 -0.43 -7.98 14.46
CA ILE A 230 -0.69 -8.49 13.13
C ILE A 230 0.57 -8.30 12.28
N HIS A 231 1.11 -9.40 11.79
CA HIS A 231 2.31 -9.41 10.96
C HIS A 231 1.95 -9.11 9.50
N THR A 232 2.67 -8.20 8.87
CA THR A 232 2.58 -7.95 7.42
C THR A 232 3.61 -8.79 6.69
N THR A 233 3.15 -9.65 5.79
CA THR A 233 4.00 -10.48 4.94
C THR A 233 4.26 -9.80 3.60
N TYR A 234 5.51 -9.70 3.20
CA TYR A 234 5.91 -9.22 1.89
C TYR A 234 5.82 -10.32 0.84
N LEU A 235 5.19 -10.03 -0.29
CA LEU A 235 5.04 -10.96 -1.42
C LEU A 235 5.86 -10.45 -2.61
N ALA A 236 7.15 -10.80 -2.65
CA ALA A 236 8.07 -10.35 -3.70
C ALA A 236 7.69 -10.87 -5.09
N GLN A 237 7.02 -12.02 -5.16
CA GLN A 237 6.54 -12.63 -6.41
C GLN A 237 5.28 -11.96 -6.98
N LEU A 238 4.67 -11.00 -6.28
CA LEU A 238 3.42 -10.34 -6.66
C LEU A 238 3.66 -8.88 -7.03
N PRO A 239 4.04 -8.58 -8.29
CA PRO A 239 4.41 -7.24 -8.68
C PRO A 239 3.20 -6.32 -8.84
N ILE A 240 3.35 -5.09 -8.36
CA ILE A 240 2.50 -3.94 -8.63
C ILE A 240 3.31 -2.92 -9.38
N TYR A 241 2.91 -2.60 -10.60
CA TYR A 241 3.58 -1.64 -11.45
C TYR A 241 2.98 -0.25 -11.26
N ASP A 242 3.77 0.70 -10.78
CA ASP A 242 3.39 2.11 -10.61
C ASP A 242 4.14 3.04 -11.57
N GLU A 243 3.61 4.22 -11.80
CA GLU A 243 4.25 5.23 -12.64
C GLU A 243 5.31 6.00 -11.85
N LYS A 244 6.58 5.79 -12.22
CA LYS A 244 7.68 6.53 -11.60
C LYS A 244 7.77 7.96 -12.14
N THR A 245 8.03 8.88 -11.23
CA THR A 245 8.15 10.31 -11.53
C THR A 245 9.31 10.57 -12.47
N GLN A 246 9.07 11.35 -13.54
CA GLN A 246 10.07 11.68 -14.55
C GLN A 246 10.70 13.07 -14.37
N LYS A 247 10.13 13.91 -13.50
CA LYS A 247 10.56 15.31 -13.27
C LYS A 247 11.18 15.47 -11.90
N GLN A 248 12.37 16.08 -11.86
CA GLN A 248 13.14 16.30 -10.61
C GLN A 248 12.36 17.12 -9.55
N GLU A 249 11.63 18.14 -9.99
CA GLU A 249 10.84 18.96 -9.09
C GLU A 249 9.70 18.15 -8.42
N ALA A 250 9.05 17.28 -9.18
CA ALA A 250 7.98 16.43 -8.66
C ALA A 250 8.50 15.42 -7.63
N ILE A 251 9.67 14.80 -7.88
CA ILE A 251 10.34 13.93 -6.88
C ILE A 251 10.67 14.70 -5.60
N SER A 252 11.22 15.91 -5.72
CA SER A 252 11.57 16.71 -4.55
C SER A 252 10.34 17.01 -3.68
N ASN A 253 9.24 17.39 -4.31
CA ASN A 253 7.98 17.68 -3.62
C ASN A 253 7.35 16.42 -3.01
N GLN A 254 7.43 15.29 -3.69
CA GLN A 254 6.97 14.00 -3.19
C GLN A 254 7.76 13.57 -1.95
N ARG A 255 9.11 13.64 -1.99
CA ARG A 255 9.97 13.29 -0.85
C ARG A 255 9.75 14.19 0.35
N LYS A 256 9.55 15.50 0.13
CA LYS A 256 9.20 16.44 1.22
C LYS A 256 7.90 16.02 1.91
N ARG A 257 6.87 15.64 1.15
CA ARG A 257 5.60 15.14 1.72
C ARG A 257 5.80 13.86 2.51
N TRP A 258 6.58 12.91 1.99
CA TRP A 258 6.88 11.65 2.67
C TRP A 258 7.62 11.86 3.99
N ILE A 259 8.64 12.71 4.00
CA ILE A 259 9.37 13.04 5.23
C ILE A 259 8.44 13.70 6.25
N ALA A 260 7.62 14.68 5.84
CA ALA A 260 6.66 15.32 6.73
C ALA A 260 5.63 14.31 7.30
N ALA A 261 5.14 13.37 6.47
CA ALA A 261 4.23 12.32 6.89
C ALA A 261 4.89 11.37 7.91
N GLN A 262 6.15 10.98 7.70
CA GLN A 262 6.90 10.13 8.64
C GLN A 262 7.10 10.81 10.00
N PHE A 263 7.42 12.10 10.03
CA PHE A 263 7.50 12.87 11.28
C PHE A 263 6.13 12.99 11.97
N GLY A 264 5.07 13.18 11.19
CA GLY A 264 3.70 13.19 11.71
C GLY A 264 3.31 11.85 12.36
N ALA A 265 3.56 10.74 11.65
CA ALA A 265 3.31 9.39 12.15
C ALA A 265 4.16 9.05 13.39
N LEU A 266 5.44 9.42 13.40
CA LEU A 266 6.31 9.23 14.56
C LEU A 266 5.78 9.97 15.79
N ARG A 267 5.33 11.21 15.62
CA ARG A 267 4.78 12.02 16.72
C ARG A 267 3.48 11.43 17.27
N SER A 268 2.57 10.98 16.42
CA SER A 268 1.29 10.39 16.85
C SER A 268 1.49 9.00 17.46
N SER A 269 2.35 8.17 16.88
CA SER A 269 2.61 6.80 17.35
C SER A 269 3.44 6.76 18.61
N SER A 270 4.41 7.67 18.81
CA SER A 270 5.24 7.71 20.02
C SER A 270 4.41 8.01 21.28
N LEU A 271 3.42 8.88 21.18
CA LEU A 271 2.49 9.15 22.28
C LEU A 271 1.62 7.94 22.63
N ASN A 272 1.22 7.15 21.64
CA ASN A 272 0.44 5.94 21.86
C ASN A 272 1.31 4.78 22.36
N PHE A 273 2.57 4.69 21.92
CA PHE A 273 3.52 3.69 22.40
C PHE A 273 3.90 3.93 23.86
N MET A 274 4.11 5.18 24.28
CA MET A 274 4.36 5.53 25.69
C MET A 274 3.16 5.31 26.61
N LYS A 275 1.93 5.29 26.07
CA LYS A 275 0.72 4.94 26.83
C LYS A 275 0.47 3.43 26.95
N ALA A 276 1.12 2.63 26.10
CA ALA A 276 0.97 1.18 26.04
C ALA A 276 2.10 0.44 26.82
N LEU A 277 3.16 1.15 27.25
CA LEU A 277 4.20 0.71 28.19
C LEU A 277 3.78 1.01 29.61
#